data_07a00b829d77cc67d3ee4e9621ea1092
#
_entry.id   07a00b829d77cc67d3ee4e9621ea1092
#
_cell.length_a   1.000
_cell.length_b   1.000
_cell.length_c   1.000
_cell.angle_alpha   90.00
_cell.angle_beta   90.00
_cell.angle_gamma   90.00
#
_symmetry.space_group_name_H-M   'P 1'
#
loop_
_entity.id
_entity.type
_entity.pdbx_description
1 polymer ?
#
loop_
_entity_poly.entity_id
_entity_poly.type
_entity_poly.pdbx_seq_one_letter_code
_entity_poly.pdbx_strand_id
1 'polypeptide(L)'
;SDVCSSDLVKPGTELEWFDYWKKACKGFLIDLGMNPSSIKLEDHEKEALAHYSNATTDILYQFPWGFDELWGIASRTDFDLNAHQEHSKENLTYLDPETNERYIPYVIEPSVGVERLVLAFLNESLQEESLEDGDTRTVLKIHPTLSPYKVAVLPLIKKLHKDLAFELYQTLSKSFDVTYDDTQNIGKRYRRQDAIGTYFCITVDHDTESDQSVTIRYRDTMQQVRVKISELEHYIQQHIKF
;
A
#
# COMPACT_ATOMS: atom_id res chain seq x y z
N SER A 1 6.55 -10.32 -10.37
CA SER A 1 5.63 -11.47 -10.24
C SER A 1 4.20 -10.97 -10.14
N ASP A 2 3.30 -11.55 -10.92
CA ASP A 2 1.91 -11.17 -10.91
C ASP A 2 1.20 -11.79 -9.70
N VAL A 3 0.35 -11.01 -9.04
CA VAL A 3 -0.60 -11.51 -8.06
C VAL A 3 -1.94 -11.65 -8.76
N CYS A 4 -2.44 -12.88 -8.83
CA CYS A 4 -3.73 -13.22 -9.37
C CYS A 4 -4.60 -13.77 -8.24
N SER A 5 -5.77 -13.19 -8.05
CA SER A 5 -6.78 -13.68 -7.12
C SER A 5 -7.98 -14.22 -7.94
N SER A 6 -8.70 -15.17 -7.39
CA SER A 6 -9.90 -15.70 -8.05
C SER A 6 -11.04 -15.76 -7.06
N ASP A 7 -12.17 -15.17 -7.44
CA ASP A 7 -13.44 -15.29 -6.74
C ASP A 7 -14.37 -16.23 -7.50
N LEU A 8 -15.01 -17.16 -6.79
CA LEU A 8 -15.87 -18.18 -7.36
C LEU A 8 -17.33 -17.81 -7.11
N VAL A 9 -18.06 -17.49 -8.17
CA VAL A 9 -19.40 -16.97 -8.09
C VAL A 9 -20.45 -17.88 -8.76
N LYS A 10 -21.70 -17.73 -8.37
CA LYS A 10 -22.80 -18.46 -8.99
C LYS A 10 -23.00 -17.98 -10.44
N PRO A 11 -23.14 -18.91 -11.43
CA PRO A 11 -23.49 -18.53 -12.80
C PRO A 11 -24.73 -17.65 -12.87
N GLY A 12 -24.65 -16.57 -13.64
CA GLY A 12 -25.70 -15.55 -13.75
C GLY A 12 -25.55 -14.38 -12.76
N THR A 13 -24.59 -14.44 -11.81
CA THR A 13 -24.26 -13.33 -10.91
C THR A 13 -22.88 -12.72 -11.21
N GLU A 14 -22.16 -13.26 -12.19
CA GLU A 14 -20.79 -12.90 -12.50
C GLU A 14 -20.59 -11.42 -12.86
N LEU A 15 -21.52 -10.78 -13.54
CA LEU A 15 -21.40 -9.37 -13.91
C LEU A 15 -21.59 -8.44 -12.69
N GLU A 16 -22.40 -8.84 -11.73
CA GLU A 16 -22.55 -8.10 -10.46
C GLU A 16 -21.24 -8.15 -9.64
N TRP A 17 -20.65 -9.35 -9.53
CA TRP A 17 -19.37 -9.54 -8.87
C TRP A 17 -18.20 -8.89 -9.63
N PHE A 18 -18.23 -8.89 -10.94
CA PHE A 18 -17.28 -8.16 -11.76
C PHE A 18 -17.31 -6.65 -11.47
N ASP A 19 -18.50 -6.05 -11.41
CA ASP A 19 -18.66 -4.64 -11.03
C ASP A 19 -18.23 -4.36 -9.58
N TYR A 20 -18.43 -5.31 -8.67
CA TYR A 20 -17.92 -5.21 -7.31
C TYR A 20 -16.38 -5.13 -7.31
N TRP A 21 -15.70 -6.05 -8.00
CA TRP A 21 -14.25 -6.10 -8.05
C TRP A 21 -13.62 -4.88 -8.74
N LYS A 22 -14.24 -4.35 -9.79
CA LYS A 22 -13.84 -3.06 -10.40
C LYS A 22 -13.79 -1.94 -9.36
N LYS A 23 -14.83 -1.84 -8.53
CA LYS A 23 -14.92 -0.82 -7.47
C LYS A 23 -13.94 -1.09 -6.34
N ALA A 24 -13.82 -2.33 -5.90
CA ALA A 24 -12.94 -2.73 -4.81
C ALA A 24 -11.47 -2.51 -5.16
N CYS A 25 -11.00 -2.96 -6.33
CA CYS A 25 -9.61 -2.76 -6.77
C CYS A 25 -9.27 -1.28 -6.97
N LYS A 26 -10.18 -0.50 -7.60
CA LYS A 26 -10.00 0.95 -7.74
C LYS A 26 -10.00 1.65 -6.37
N GLY A 27 -10.92 1.28 -5.48
CA GLY A 27 -11.02 1.81 -4.12
C GLY A 27 -9.72 1.56 -3.34
N PHE A 28 -9.20 0.35 -3.39
CA PHE A 28 -7.93 -0.02 -2.76
C PHE A 28 -6.76 0.89 -3.17
N LEU A 29 -6.63 1.22 -4.46
CA LEU A 29 -5.59 2.13 -4.94
C LEU A 29 -5.76 3.55 -4.38
N ILE A 30 -7.01 4.04 -4.35
CA ILE A 30 -7.34 5.38 -3.84
C ILE A 30 -7.13 5.46 -2.32
N ASP A 31 -7.57 4.45 -1.58
CA ASP A 31 -7.42 4.37 -0.12
C ASP A 31 -5.94 4.33 0.31
N LEU A 32 -5.07 3.77 -0.55
CA LEU A 32 -3.61 3.81 -0.38
C LEU A 32 -2.94 5.09 -0.91
N GLY A 33 -3.73 6.12 -1.25
CA GLY A 33 -3.24 7.46 -1.57
C GLY A 33 -3.00 7.75 -3.06
N MET A 34 -3.43 6.86 -3.96
CA MET A 34 -3.36 7.15 -5.40
C MET A 34 -4.41 8.18 -5.79
N ASN A 35 -4.02 9.20 -6.56
CA ASN A 35 -4.95 10.25 -6.97
C ASN A 35 -6.02 9.67 -7.93
N PRO A 36 -7.31 9.89 -7.67
CA PRO A 36 -8.37 9.41 -8.56
C PRO A 36 -8.24 9.87 -10.02
N SER A 37 -7.61 11.05 -10.25
CA SER A 37 -7.37 11.56 -11.62
C SER A 37 -6.25 10.83 -12.36
N SER A 38 -5.38 10.13 -11.62
CA SER A 38 -4.30 9.29 -12.18
C SER A 38 -4.79 7.90 -12.59
N ILE A 39 -6.08 7.59 -12.37
CA ILE A 39 -6.66 6.26 -12.61
C ILE A 39 -7.83 6.36 -13.60
N LYS A 40 -7.86 5.47 -14.59
CA LYS A 40 -8.99 5.27 -15.50
C LYS A 40 -9.41 3.81 -15.53
N LEU A 41 -10.70 3.57 -15.79
CA LEU A 41 -11.23 2.24 -16.13
C LEU A 41 -11.42 2.19 -17.64
N GLU A 42 -10.96 1.11 -18.25
CA GLU A 42 -11.13 0.83 -19.68
C GLU A 42 -11.79 -0.54 -19.84
N ASP A 43 -13.08 -0.52 -20.15
CA ASP A 43 -13.85 -1.74 -20.43
C ASP A 43 -13.52 -2.21 -21.87
N HIS A 44 -13.24 -3.49 -22.03
CA HIS A 44 -12.95 -4.06 -23.35
C HIS A 44 -14.24 -4.22 -24.17
N GLU A 45 -14.17 -3.84 -25.44
CA GLU A 45 -15.21 -4.13 -26.42
C GLU A 45 -15.35 -5.64 -26.64
N LYS A 46 -16.54 -6.10 -27.01
CA LYS A 46 -16.82 -7.55 -27.17
C LYS A 46 -15.85 -8.26 -28.11
N GLU A 47 -15.42 -7.58 -29.15
CA GLU A 47 -14.50 -8.08 -30.16
C GLU A 47 -13.05 -8.22 -29.66
N ALA A 48 -12.71 -7.49 -28.59
CA ALA A 48 -11.40 -7.52 -27.94
C ALA A 48 -11.33 -8.52 -26.76
N LEU A 49 -12.46 -9.09 -26.36
CA LEU A 49 -12.49 -10.04 -25.25
C LEU A 49 -11.74 -11.33 -25.60
N ALA A 50 -10.99 -11.85 -24.63
CA ALA A 50 -10.43 -13.19 -24.73
C ALA A 50 -11.54 -14.24 -24.82
N HIS A 51 -11.28 -15.35 -25.49
CA HIS A 51 -12.27 -16.41 -25.74
C HIS A 51 -12.85 -17.06 -24.47
N TYR A 52 -12.18 -16.89 -23.34
CA TYR A 52 -12.59 -17.39 -22.03
C TYR A 52 -13.36 -16.36 -21.19
N SER A 53 -13.49 -15.12 -21.68
CA SER A 53 -14.05 -14.02 -20.89
C SER A 53 -15.33 -13.49 -21.51
N ASN A 54 -16.33 -13.16 -20.66
CA ASN A 54 -17.53 -12.46 -21.09
C ASN A 54 -17.52 -10.97 -20.68
N ALA A 55 -16.56 -10.53 -19.85
CA ALA A 55 -16.28 -9.15 -19.49
C ALA A 55 -14.84 -8.99 -19.04
N THR A 56 -14.17 -7.92 -19.47
CA THR A 56 -12.81 -7.54 -19.03
C THR A 56 -12.72 -6.04 -18.89
N THR A 57 -12.04 -5.59 -17.85
CA THR A 57 -11.73 -4.16 -17.59
C THR A 57 -10.29 -4.06 -17.14
N ASP A 58 -9.58 -3.06 -17.68
CA ASP A 58 -8.29 -2.65 -17.17
C ASP A 58 -8.41 -1.40 -16.30
N ILE A 59 -7.73 -1.39 -15.18
CA ILE A 59 -7.45 -0.20 -14.42
C ILE A 59 -6.14 0.36 -14.96
N LEU A 60 -6.23 1.48 -15.66
CA LEU A 60 -5.08 2.20 -16.21
C LEU A 60 -4.56 3.21 -15.19
N TYR A 61 -3.24 3.34 -15.08
CA TYR A 61 -2.57 4.36 -14.29
C TYR A 61 -1.78 5.31 -15.19
N GLN A 62 -1.72 6.60 -14.81
CA GLN A 62 -0.95 7.65 -15.50
C GLN A 62 0.54 7.52 -15.15
N PHE A 63 1.24 6.65 -15.88
CA PHE A 63 2.70 6.54 -15.80
C PHE A 63 3.39 7.75 -16.46
N PRO A 64 4.71 7.95 -16.30
CA PRO A 64 5.44 9.04 -16.98
C PRO A 64 5.33 9.02 -18.52
N TRP A 65 5.05 7.86 -19.11
CA TRP A 65 4.87 7.68 -20.57
C TRP A 65 3.41 7.73 -21.02
N GLY A 66 2.46 7.93 -20.13
CA GLY A 66 1.02 7.98 -20.42
C GLY A 66 0.23 6.95 -19.65
N PHE A 67 -1.09 6.89 -19.93
CA PHE A 67 -1.95 5.87 -19.35
C PHE A 67 -1.59 4.48 -19.90
N ASP A 68 -1.41 3.53 -18.98
CA ASP A 68 -1.07 2.15 -19.31
C ASP A 68 -1.65 1.21 -18.23
N GLU A 69 -1.84 -0.05 -18.57
CA GLU A 69 -2.46 -1.05 -17.70
C GLU A 69 -1.70 -1.20 -16.38
N LEU A 70 -2.43 -1.14 -15.27
CA LEU A 70 -1.92 -1.42 -13.93
C LEU A 70 -2.53 -2.70 -13.36
N TRP A 71 -3.83 -2.92 -13.59
CA TRP A 71 -4.58 -4.02 -12.99
C TRP A 71 -5.68 -4.49 -13.93
N GLY A 72 -5.64 -5.75 -14.35
CA GLY A 72 -6.69 -6.37 -15.15
C GLY A 72 -7.73 -7.06 -14.27
N ILE A 73 -9.00 -6.99 -14.66
CA ILE A 73 -10.11 -7.70 -14.02
C ILE A 73 -10.90 -8.41 -15.13
N ALA A 74 -11.05 -9.73 -15.03
CA ALA A 74 -11.75 -10.54 -16.03
C ALA A 74 -12.83 -11.41 -15.40
N SER A 75 -13.99 -11.46 -16.04
CA SER A 75 -15.01 -12.49 -15.80
C SER A 75 -14.78 -13.63 -16.77
N ARG A 76 -14.20 -14.73 -16.27
CA ARG A 76 -13.67 -15.87 -17.07
C ARG A 76 -14.70 -16.99 -17.24
N THR A 77 -15.94 -16.77 -16.79
CA THR A 77 -17.00 -17.79 -16.80
C THR A 77 -16.58 -19.10 -16.11
N ASP A 78 -16.99 -20.24 -16.59
CA ASP A 78 -16.61 -21.58 -16.11
C ASP A 78 -15.43 -22.18 -16.89
N PHE A 79 -14.81 -21.41 -17.78
CA PHE A 79 -13.82 -21.92 -18.74
C PHE A 79 -12.67 -22.66 -18.07
N ASP A 80 -12.04 -22.07 -17.05
CA ASP A 80 -10.88 -22.67 -16.38
C ASP A 80 -11.27 -23.92 -15.59
N LEU A 81 -12.38 -23.86 -14.84
CA LEU A 81 -12.82 -24.99 -14.01
C LEU A 81 -13.30 -26.16 -14.87
N ASN A 82 -13.95 -25.90 -15.99
CA ASN A 82 -14.30 -26.95 -16.98
C ASN A 82 -13.05 -27.62 -17.57
N ALA A 83 -12.06 -26.82 -17.98
CA ALA A 83 -10.80 -27.37 -18.52
C ALA A 83 -10.06 -28.18 -17.43
N HIS A 84 -9.99 -27.68 -16.19
CA HIS A 84 -9.36 -28.39 -15.09
C HIS A 84 -10.10 -29.70 -14.75
N GLN A 85 -11.44 -29.69 -14.71
CA GLN A 85 -12.24 -30.91 -14.48
C GLN A 85 -12.04 -31.93 -15.60
N GLU A 86 -12.01 -31.48 -16.85
CA GLU A 86 -11.82 -32.39 -18.00
C GLU A 86 -10.44 -33.06 -17.95
N HIS A 87 -9.37 -32.33 -17.65
CA HIS A 87 -8.00 -32.83 -17.63
C HIS A 87 -7.66 -33.64 -16.39
N SER A 88 -8.08 -33.18 -15.21
CA SER A 88 -7.80 -33.87 -13.93
C SER A 88 -8.72 -35.07 -13.68
N LYS A 89 -9.89 -35.10 -14.30
CA LYS A 89 -11.00 -36.04 -14.01
C LYS A 89 -11.58 -35.88 -12.58
N GLU A 90 -11.23 -34.81 -11.90
CA GLU A 90 -11.81 -34.46 -10.58
C GLU A 90 -13.10 -33.65 -10.76
N ASN A 91 -14.08 -33.89 -9.87
CA ASN A 91 -15.32 -33.12 -9.88
C ASN A 91 -15.16 -31.76 -9.23
N LEU A 92 -15.23 -30.69 -10.01
CA LEU A 92 -15.11 -29.29 -9.55
C LEU A 92 -16.47 -28.59 -9.42
N THR A 93 -17.58 -29.32 -9.40
CA THR A 93 -18.91 -28.73 -9.16
C THR A 93 -19.07 -28.33 -7.69
N TYR A 94 -19.67 -27.17 -7.47
CA TYR A 94 -20.12 -26.72 -6.17
C TYR A 94 -21.58 -27.15 -5.91
N LEU A 95 -21.88 -27.61 -4.71
CA LEU A 95 -23.25 -27.84 -4.26
C LEU A 95 -23.66 -26.68 -3.37
N ASP A 96 -24.57 -25.86 -3.83
CA ASP A 96 -25.13 -24.75 -3.05
C ASP A 96 -26.01 -25.32 -1.92
N PRO A 97 -25.65 -25.11 -0.65
CA PRO A 97 -26.38 -25.67 0.47
C PRO A 97 -27.76 -25.00 0.69
N GLU A 98 -27.99 -23.82 0.15
CA GLU A 98 -29.24 -23.10 0.31
C GLU A 98 -30.28 -23.55 -0.72
N THR A 99 -29.84 -23.74 -1.97
CA THR A 99 -30.75 -24.09 -3.10
C THR A 99 -30.69 -25.57 -3.44
N ASN A 100 -29.71 -26.33 -2.94
CA ASN A 100 -29.39 -27.72 -3.30
C ASN A 100 -29.12 -27.91 -4.81
N GLU A 101 -28.71 -26.86 -5.49
CA GLU A 101 -28.31 -26.88 -6.90
C GLU A 101 -26.82 -27.21 -7.02
N ARG A 102 -26.47 -27.96 -8.10
CA ARG A 102 -25.07 -28.17 -8.48
C ARG A 102 -24.71 -27.38 -9.71
N TYR A 103 -23.59 -26.68 -9.68
CA TYR A 103 -23.06 -25.94 -10.82
C TYR A 103 -21.54 -25.89 -10.79
N ILE A 104 -20.92 -25.61 -11.90
CA ILE A 104 -19.50 -25.20 -11.96
C ILE A 104 -19.50 -23.68 -11.72
N PRO A 105 -18.78 -23.18 -10.70
CA PRO A 105 -18.71 -21.74 -10.44
C PRO A 105 -18.09 -20.98 -11.61
N TYR A 106 -18.50 -19.73 -11.77
CA TYR A 106 -17.82 -18.78 -12.65
C TYR A 106 -16.69 -18.08 -11.89
N VAL A 107 -15.63 -17.73 -12.60
CA VAL A 107 -14.42 -17.15 -12.03
C VAL A 107 -14.35 -15.66 -12.34
N ILE A 108 -14.18 -14.83 -11.31
CA ILE A 108 -13.76 -13.42 -11.45
C ILE A 108 -12.29 -13.35 -11.06
N GLU A 109 -11.46 -12.84 -11.94
CA GLU A 109 -10.01 -12.80 -11.76
C GLU A 109 -9.50 -11.35 -11.77
N PRO A 110 -9.22 -10.74 -10.61
CA PRO A 110 -8.36 -9.57 -10.52
C PRO A 110 -6.89 -10.01 -10.59
N SER A 111 -6.11 -9.41 -11.51
CA SER A 111 -4.69 -9.73 -11.72
C SER A 111 -3.85 -8.46 -11.82
N VAL A 112 -2.81 -8.34 -10.99
CA VAL A 112 -1.93 -7.18 -10.93
C VAL A 112 -0.46 -7.56 -10.90
N GLY A 113 0.37 -6.85 -11.68
CA GLY A 113 1.83 -6.93 -11.61
C GLY A 113 2.36 -6.18 -10.39
N VAL A 114 2.94 -6.89 -9.42
CA VAL A 114 3.45 -6.27 -8.17
C VAL A 114 4.48 -5.20 -8.47
N GLU A 115 5.39 -5.44 -9.41
CA GLU A 115 6.42 -4.48 -9.79
C GLU A 115 5.83 -3.21 -10.41
N ARG A 116 4.77 -3.35 -11.24
CA ARG A 116 4.05 -2.19 -11.80
C ARG A 116 3.32 -1.42 -10.70
N LEU A 117 2.73 -2.12 -9.73
CA LEU A 117 2.07 -1.51 -8.59
C LEU A 117 3.04 -0.70 -7.73
N VAL A 118 4.22 -1.27 -7.43
CA VAL A 118 5.28 -0.56 -6.70
C VAL A 118 5.73 0.69 -7.48
N LEU A 119 5.96 0.56 -8.79
CA LEU A 119 6.34 1.70 -9.62
C LEU A 119 5.27 2.79 -9.63
N ALA A 120 3.99 2.42 -9.72
CA ALA A 120 2.88 3.37 -9.71
C ALA A 120 2.81 4.14 -8.38
N PHE A 121 2.91 3.45 -7.22
CA PHE A 121 2.92 4.12 -5.92
C PHE A 121 4.16 5.00 -5.71
N LEU A 122 5.33 4.59 -6.19
CA LEU A 122 6.54 5.42 -6.11
C LEU A 122 6.39 6.68 -6.99
N ASN A 123 5.89 6.53 -8.22
CA ASN A 123 5.66 7.66 -9.13
C ASN A 123 4.63 8.66 -8.58
N GLU A 124 3.55 8.17 -7.99
CA GLU A 124 2.49 9.00 -7.40
C GLU A 124 2.98 9.77 -6.17
N SER A 125 3.85 9.13 -5.36
CA SER A 125 4.21 9.63 -4.04
C SER A 125 5.48 10.47 -4.01
N LEU A 126 6.36 10.39 -5.01
CA LEU A 126 7.63 11.12 -5.04
C LEU A 126 7.39 12.58 -5.42
N GLN A 127 7.81 13.50 -4.57
CA GLN A 127 7.62 14.93 -4.74
C GLN A 127 8.91 15.70 -4.43
N GLU A 128 9.10 16.83 -5.13
CA GLU A 128 10.06 17.86 -4.75
C GLU A 128 9.30 19.08 -4.22
N GLU A 129 9.58 19.48 -3.00
CA GLU A 129 8.95 20.62 -2.35
C GLU A 129 9.93 21.75 -2.15
N SER A 130 9.53 22.97 -2.51
CA SER A 130 10.27 24.20 -2.19
C SER A 130 9.96 24.61 -0.76
N LEU A 131 10.98 24.96 0.00
CA LEU A 131 10.87 25.42 1.37
C LEU A 131 10.92 26.94 1.44
N GLU A 132 10.46 27.51 2.56
CA GLU A 132 10.41 28.96 2.79
C GLU A 132 11.79 29.63 2.75
N ASP A 133 12.85 28.91 3.10
CA ASP A 133 14.24 29.36 3.05
C ASP A 133 14.88 29.31 1.64
N GLY A 134 14.11 28.88 0.64
CA GLY A 134 14.57 28.70 -0.74
C GLY A 134 15.30 27.40 -1.02
N ASP A 135 15.45 26.52 -0.02
CA ASP A 135 15.94 25.14 -0.19
C ASP A 135 14.84 24.24 -0.76
N THR A 136 15.21 23.07 -1.22
CA THR A 136 14.27 22.04 -1.71
C THR A 136 14.40 20.77 -0.89
N ARG A 137 13.30 20.03 -0.77
CA ARG A 137 13.34 18.67 -0.22
C ARG A 137 12.68 17.67 -1.17
N THR A 138 13.36 16.57 -1.39
CA THR A 138 12.75 15.37 -1.98
C THR A 138 12.01 14.64 -0.88
N VAL A 139 10.74 14.32 -1.11
CA VAL A 139 9.90 13.59 -0.15
C VAL A 139 9.09 12.51 -0.87
N LEU A 140 9.11 11.31 -0.32
CA LEU A 140 8.26 10.21 -0.77
C LEU A 140 7.00 10.17 0.12
N LYS A 141 5.92 10.82 -0.34
CA LYS A 141 4.63 10.88 0.39
C LYS A 141 3.78 9.63 0.24
N ILE A 142 4.41 8.47 0.30
CA ILE A 142 3.72 7.18 0.24
C ILE A 142 2.81 7.01 1.46
N HIS A 143 1.67 6.33 1.27
CA HIS A 143 0.75 6.04 2.36
C HIS A 143 1.48 5.39 3.55
N PRO A 144 1.19 5.77 4.81
CA PRO A 144 1.92 5.28 5.99
C PRO A 144 2.01 3.75 6.08
N THR A 145 0.95 3.04 5.68
CA THR A 145 0.92 1.57 5.61
C THR A 145 1.95 1.00 4.63
N LEU A 146 2.24 1.70 3.54
CA LEU A 146 3.21 1.28 2.52
C LEU A 146 4.63 1.77 2.79
N SER A 147 4.83 2.68 3.76
CA SER A 147 6.16 3.19 4.11
C SER A 147 7.11 2.04 4.49
N PRO A 148 8.33 1.97 3.93
CA PRO A 148 9.30 0.92 4.26
C PRO A 148 9.64 0.89 5.76
N TYR A 149 9.78 2.08 6.35
CA TYR A 149 9.88 2.27 7.80
C TYR A 149 8.72 3.14 8.28
N LYS A 150 8.04 2.67 9.32
CA LYS A 150 6.98 3.46 9.98
C LYS A 150 7.58 4.59 10.80
N VAL A 151 8.74 4.30 11.38
CA VAL A 151 9.42 5.17 12.36
C VAL A 151 10.93 5.19 12.10
N ALA A 152 11.53 6.37 12.26
CA ALA A 152 12.97 6.53 12.44
C ALA A 152 13.27 7.07 13.84
N VAL A 153 14.18 6.46 14.58
CA VAL A 153 14.63 6.94 15.87
C VAL A 153 15.99 7.65 15.71
N LEU A 154 16.02 8.92 16.10
CA LEU A 154 17.12 9.85 15.82
C LEU A 154 17.60 10.50 17.12
N PRO A 155 18.83 10.25 17.62
CA PRO A 155 19.36 11.02 18.72
C PRO A 155 19.64 12.46 18.28
N LEU A 156 19.19 13.49 18.98
CA LEU A 156 19.49 14.90 18.63
C LEU A 156 21.01 15.14 18.61
N ILE A 157 21.68 14.76 19.67
CA ILE A 157 23.15 14.77 19.78
C ILE A 157 23.65 13.36 20.06
N LYS A 158 24.38 12.76 19.11
CA LYS A 158 24.87 11.39 19.19
C LYS A 158 25.55 11.06 20.54
N LYS A 159 26.47 11.91 20.99
CA LYS A 159 27.25 11.66 22.23
C LYS A 159 26.40 11.60 23.48
N LEU A 160 25.27 12.32 23.52
CA LEU A 160 24.44 12.48 24.72
C LEU A 160 23.21 11.53 24.70
N HIS A 161 22.62 11.32 23.54
CA HIS A 161 21.31 10.67 23.46
C HIS A 161 21.33 9.29 22.79
N LYS A 162 22.55 8.80 22.40
CA LYS A 162 22.67 7.56 21.63
C LYS A 162 22.07 6.35 22.37
N ASP A 163 22.37 6.19 23.64
CA ASP A 163 22.04 4.97 24.37
C ASP A 163 20.51 4.89 24.58
N LEU A 164 19.88 5.96 25.00
CA LEU A 164 18.43 6.05 25.15
C LEU A 164 17.70 5.92 23.81
N ALA A 165 18.22 6.56 22.76
CA ALA A 165 17.65 6.45 21.41
C ALA A 165 17.76 5.00 20.87
N PHE A 166 18.85 4.30 21.16
CA PHE A 166 19.03 2.92 20.73
C PHE A 166 18.13 1.94 21.51
N GLU A 167 17.94 2.16 22.80
CA GLU A 167 16.98 1.41 23.62
C GLU A 167 15.54 1.57 23.09
N LEU A 168 15.16 2.82 22.77
CA LEU A 168 13.86 3.11 22.19
C LEU A 168 13.69 2.45 20.82
N TYR A 169 14.70 2.51 19.96
CA TYR A 169 14.74 1.79 18.69
C TYR A 169 14.50 0.29 18.87
N GLN A 170 15.22 -0.36 19.81
CA GLN A 170 15.04 -1.79 20.07
C GLN A 170 13.64 -2.12 20.58
N THR A 171 13.05 -1.23 21.37
CA THR A 171 11.69 -1.41 21.92
C THR A 171 10.65 -1.33 20.82
N LEU A 172 10.68 -0.27 20.01
CA LEU A 172 9.72 -0.06 18.92
C LEU A 172 9.87 -1.06 17.78
N SER A 173 11.08 -1.58 17.53
CA SER A 173 11.33 -2.61 16.51
C SER A 173 10.65 -3.96 16.79
N LYS A 174 10.08 -4.16 17.97
CA LYS A 174 9.27 -5.35 18.28
C LYS A 174 7.88 -5.31 17.66
N SER A 175 7.37 -4.09 17.41
CA SER A 175 6.00 -3.86 16.94
C SER A 175 5.92 -3.21 15.57
N PHE A 176 7.01 -2.57 15.08
CA PHE A 176 7.03 -1.80 13.83
C PHE A 176 8.31 -2.01 13.05
N ASP A 177 8.26 -1.70 11.75
CA ASP A 177 9.45 -1.51 10.92
C ASP A 177 10.09 -0.15 11.29
N VAL A 178 11.21 -0.21 12.01
CA VAL A 178 11.91 0.97 12.55
C VAL A 178 13.32 1.04 12.00
N THR A 179 13.78 2.25 11.70
CA THR A 179 15.19 2.53 11.39
C THR A 179 15.82 3.41 12.46
N TYR A 180 17.14 3.34 12.59
CA TYR A 180 17.94 4.16 13.48
C TYR A 180 19.02 4.90 12.69
N ASP A 181 19.15 6.23 12.90
CA ASP A 181 20.16 7.02 12.23
C ASP A 181 20.79 8.06 13.18
N ASP A 182 22.10 7.94 13.40
CA ASP A 182 22.90 8.86 14.22
C ASP A 182 24.00 9.58 13.42
N THR A 183 23.93 9.51 12.08
CA THR A 183 24.95 10.08 11.20
C THR A 183 24.68 11.54 10.84
N GLN A 184 25.69 12.37 10.82
CA GLN A 184 25.60 13.82 10.54
C GLN A 184 24.68 14.59 11.50
N ASN A 185 24.16 15.76 11.10
CA ASN A 185 23.24 16.57 11.90
C ASN A 185 21.78 16.12 11.72
N ILE A 186 20.92 16.55 12.66
CA ILE A 186 19.50 16.15 12.70
C ILE A 186 18.74 16.56 11.42
N GLY A 187 19.01 17.73 10.84
CA GLY A 187 18.36 18.19 9.62
C GLY A 187 18.63 17.26 8.43
N LYS A 188 19.89 16.78 8.27
CA LYS A 188 20.23 15.82 7.22
C LYS A 188 19.60 14.45 7.44
N ARG A 189 19.42 14.03 8.69
CA ARG A 189 18.70 12.78 9.03
C ARG A 189 17.24 12.90 8.63
N TYR A 190 16.56 13.98 8.96
CA TYR A 190 15.18 14.22 8.51
C TYR A 190 15.06 14.16 7.00
N ARG A 191 15.97 14.81 6.24
CA ARG A 191 15.94 14.79 4.78
C ARG A 191 16.06 13.38 4.21
N ARG A 192 16.94 12.53 4.77
CA ARG A 192 17.05 11.12 4.35
C ARG A 192 15.76 10.35 4.60
N GLN A 193 15.14 10.55 5.76
CA GLN A 193 13.89 9.89 6.11
C GLN A 193 12.72 10.37 5.25
N ASP A 194 12.63 11.67 4.96
CA ASP A 194 11.66 12.22 4.03
C ASP A 194 11.79 11.57 2.64
N ALA A 195 13.03 11.45 2.13
CA ALA A 195 13.32 10.91 0.80
C ALA A 195 12.96 9.42 0.64
N ILE A 196 13.06 8.62 1.71
CA ILE A 196 12.70 7.19 1.69
C ILE A 196 11.29 6.90 2.16
N GLY A 197 10.52 7.94 2.54
CA GLY A 197 9.12 7.81 2.88
C GLY A 197 8.84 7.37 4.32
N THR A 198 9.80 7.46 5.24
CA THR A 198 9.56 7.17 6.66
C THR A 198 8.52 8.15 7.22
N TYR A 199 7.43 7.64 7.79
CA TYR A 199 6.29 8.47 8.17
C TYR A 199 6.55 9.32 9.41
N PHE A 200 7.15 8.73 10.47
CA PHE A 200 7.51 9.41 11.70
C PHE A 200 9.01 9.46 11.93
N CYS A 201 9.54 10.64 12.31
CA CYS A 201 10.86 10.75 12.88
C CYS A 201 10.73 11.07 14.37
N ILE A 202 11.21 10.17 15.24
CA ILE A 202 11.24 10.32 16.68
C ILE A 202 12.62 10.84 17.07
N THR A 203 12.67 12.02 17.67
CA THR A 203 13.93 12.62 18.15
C THR A 203 14.02 12.50 19.67
N VAL A 204 15.09 11.88 20.13
CA VAL A 204 15.51 11.83 21.53
C VAL A 204 16.42 13.03 21.79
N ASP A 205 16.03 13.91 22.71
CA ASP A 205 16.65 15.20 22.97
C ASP A 205 17.01 15.41 24.47
N HIS A 206 17.44 16.63 24.83
CA HIS A 206 17.90 16.95 26.19
C HIS A 206 16.81 16.77 27.26
N ASP A 207 15.55 17.00 26.90
CA ASP A 207 14.45 16.97 27.87
C ASP A 207 13.91 15.54 28.05
N THR A 208 14.23 14.61 27.13
CA THR A 208 13.71 13.25 27.12
C THR A 208 13.97 12.48 28.41
N GLU A 209 15.17 12.63 29.02
CA GLU A 209 15.49 11.95 30.27
C GLU A 209 14.65 12.49 31.44
N SER A 210 14.38 13.82 31.46
CA SER A 210 13.68 14.48 32.55
C SER A 210 12.17 14.34 32.47
N ASP A 211 11.60 14.44 31.27
CA ASP A 211 10.15 14.46 31.06
C ASP A 211 9.58 13.14 30.51
N GLN A 212 10.45 12.15 30.20
CA GLN A 212 10.10 10.85 29.60
C GLN A 212 9.26 11.00 28.33
N SER A 213 9.56 12.03 27.51
CA SER A 213 8.88 12.33 26.25
C SER A 213 9.90 12.49 25.12
N VAL A 214 9.44 12.30 23.91
CA VAL A 214 10.22 12.49 22.68
C VAL A 214 9.49 13.41 21.72
N THR A 215 10.23 14.00 20.80
CA THR A 215 9.65 14.80 19.71
C THR A 215 9.36 13.92 18.52
N ILE A 216 8.10 13.84 18.09
CA ILE A 216 7.68 13.19 16.84
C ILE A 216 7.53 14.26 15.76
N ARG A 217 8.23 14.09 14.64
CA ARG A 217 8.06 14.90 13.43
C ARG A 217 7.33 14.10 12.36
N TYR A 218 6.27 14.69 11.83
CA TYR A 218 5.53 14.16 10.68
C TYR A 218 6.25 14.46 9.38
N ARG A 219 6.39 13.45 8.51
CA ARG A 219 6.98 13.58 7.18
C ARG A 219 6.26 14.62 6.32
N ASP A 220 4.94 14.54 6.23
CA ASP A 220 4.16 15.29 5.25
C ASP A 220 4.05 16.78 5.59
N THR A 221 3.90 17.12 6.85
CA THR A 221 3.68 18.51 7.32
C THR A 221 4.91 19.14 7.96
N MET A 222 5.93 18.35 8.29
CA MET A 222 7.09 18.73 9.12
C MET A 222 6.72 19.21 10.54
N GLN A 223 5.44 19.17 10.90
CA GLN A 223 4.99 19.50 12.24
C GLN A 223 5.59 18.56 13.28
N GLN A 224 5.82 19.10 14.46
CA GLN A 224 6.41 18.37 15.58
C GLN A 224 5.48 18.40 16.78
N VAL A 225 5.36 17.26 17.45
CA VAL A 225 4.58 17.12 18.68
C VAL A 225 5.41 16.40 19.74
N ARG A 226 5.16 16.70 21.00
CA ARG A 226 5.80 16.02 22.12
C ARG A 226 4.90 14.90 22.63
N VAL A 227 5.43 13.66 22.72
CA VAL A 227 4.67 12.49 23.13
C VAL A 227 5.45 11.71 24.19
N LYS A 228 4.77 11.21 25.22
CA LYS A 228 5.36 10.35 26.26
C LYS A 228 5.84 9.03 25.65
N ILE A 229 7.01 8.56 26.12
CA ILE A 229 7.56 7.27 25.66
C ILE A 229 6.58 6.12 25.92
N SER A 230 5.87 6.16 27.06
CA SER A 230 4.85 5.14 27.41
C SER A 230 3.62 5.12 26.49
N GLU A 231 3.37 6.18 25.72
CA GLU A 231 2.22 6.30 24.81
C GLU A 231 2.60 6.11 23.33
N LEU A 232 3.89 6.00 23.02
CA LEU A 232 4.40 5.98 21.65
C LEU A 232 3.82 4.87 20.79
N GLU A 233 3.79 3.66 21.29
CA GLU A 233 3.29 2.50 20.52
C GLU A 233 1.83 2.71 20.13
N HIS A 234 1.00 3.11 21.06
CA HIS A 234 -0.40 3.41 20.82
C HIS A 234 -0.58 4.58 19.85
N TYR A 235 0.20 5.65 20.06
CA TYR A 235 0.19 6.82 19.19
C TYR A 235 0.52 6.46 17.74
N ILE A 236 1.59 5.70 17.50
CA ILE A 236 2.02 5.26 16.19
C ILE A 236 0.92 4.39 15.55
N GLN A 237 0.40 3.40 16.29
CA GLN A 237 -0.65 2.48 15.81
C GLN A 237 -1.91 3.21 15.33
N GLN A 238 -2.31 4.29 15.99
CA GLN A 238 -3.48 5.08 15.60
C GLN A 238 -3.31 5.79 14.25
N HIS A 239 -2.08 6.13 13.86
CA HIS A 239 -1.78 6.93 12.68
C HIS A 239 -1.33 6.14 11.45
N ILE A 240 -1.01 4.84 11.60
CA ILE A 240 -0.56 3.98 10.50
C ILE A 240 -1.60 2.92 10.10
N LYS A 241 -2.84 3.03 10.59
CA LYS A 241 -3.92 2.09 10.23
C LYS A 241 -4.33 2.27 8.77
N PHE A 242 -4.63 1.12 8.13
CA PHE A 242 -5.31 1.02 6.84
C PHE A 242 -6.82 1.00 7.05
#